data_0de67af6c21760738a2e5a7f3b6d212e
#
_entry.id   0de67af6c21760738a2e5a7f3b6d212e
#
_cell.length_a   1.000
_cell.length_b   1.000
_cell.length_c   1.000
_cell.angle_alpha   90.00
_cell.angle_beta   90.00
_cell.angle_gamma   90.00
#
_symmetry.space_group_name_H-M   'P 1'
#
loop_
_entity.id
_entity.type
_entity.pdbx_description
1 polymer ?
#
loop_
_entity_poly.entity_id
_entity_poly.type
_entity_poly.pdbx_seq_one_letter_code
_entity_poly.pdbx_strand_id
1 'polypeptide(L)'
;MSNESLTIIDNRTGKQYEVPISDGTIRTMDLRKIKVSDDDFGLMGYDPAFTNTASCKSRITLIDGDKGILRYRGYPIEQLAEHSNYLEVAYLILNGELPNEEQLKDWTWHITHHTFVHENIKKFVDGFHYDAHPMGMLIGTVGALSTFYPDAKNIFDAESRKKQIYRLTAKVATIAAYAYRHRMGLPYVYPDNDLSFTGNFLNMMFKTTELKYQPNPILERALEVLFILHADHEQNCSTNAMRGIGSSHVDPYSALAGAAAALYG
;
A
#
# COMPACT_ATOMS: atom_id res chain seq x y z
N MET A 1 37.49 -3.70 -8.54
CA MET A 1 36.27 -4.03 -7.78
C MET A 1 36.49 -5.44 -7.23
N SER A 2 36.54 -5.61 -5.92
CA SER A 2 36.60 -6.93 -5.32
C SER A 2 35.37 -7.72 -5.75
N ASN A 3 35.55 -8.88 -6.39
CA ASN A 3 34.41 -9.77 -6.62
C ASN A 3 33.98 -10.31 -5.25
N GLU A 4 32.95 -9.72 -4.68
CA GLU A 4 32.36 -10.26 -3.46
C GLU A 4 31.60 -11.54 -3.83
N SER A 5 32.12 -12.68 -3.34
CA SER A 5 31.53 -13.99 -3.61
C SER A 5 31.72 -14.93 -2.44
N LEU A 6 30.92 -15.98 -2.40
CA LEU A 6 31.08 -17.14 -1.54
C LEU A 6 31.54 -18.34 -2.38
N THR A 7 32.50 -19.11 -1.89
CA THR A 7 32.80 -20.44 -2.42
C THR A 7 32.08 -21.49 -1.57
N ILE A 8 31.22 -22.27 -2.17
CA ILE A 8 30.49 -23.36 -1.53
C ILE A 8 31.02 -24.68 -2.05
N ILE A 9 31.45 -25.57 -1.15
CA ILE A 9 31.89 -26.93 -1.47
C ILE A 9 30.74 -27.87 -1.14
N ASP A 10 30.23 -28.58 -2.13
CA ASP A 10 29.25 -29.65 -1.90
C ASP A 10 29.99 -30.96 -1.53
N ASN A 11 29.97 -31.27 -0.24
CA ASN A 11 30.65 -32.47 0.29
C ASN A 11 30.07 -33.78 -0.25
N ARG A 12 28.86 -33.79 -0.84
CA ARG A 12 28.25 -34.97 -1.46
C ARG A 12 28.93 -35.34 -2.78
N THR A 13 29.45 -34.32 -3.50
CA THR A 13 30.04 -34.50 -4.84
C THR A 13 31.49 -34.05 -4.94
N GLY A 14 31.98 -33.30 -3.95
CA GLY A 14 33.30 -32.65 -3.98
C GLY A 14 33.37 -31.43 -4.91
N LYS A 15 32.27 -31.05 -5.56
CA LYS A 15 32.24 -29.91 -6.48
C LYS A 15 32.25 -28.58 -5.72
N GLN A 16 32.88 -27.57 -6.33
CA GLN A 16 32.92 -26.20 -5.83
C GLN A 16 32.01 -25.30 -6.70
N TYR A 17 31.33 -24.40 -6.04
CA TYR A 17 30.44 -23.43 -6.67
C TYR A 17 30.77 -22.04 -6.15
N GLU A 18 30.83 -21.06 -7.05
CA GLU A 18 30.96 -19.64 -6.69
C GLU A 18 29.59 -18.96 -6.76
N VAL A 19 29.20 -18.30 -5.65
CA VAL A 19 27.94 -17.62 -5.49
C VAL A 19 28.19 -16.12 -5.26
N PRO A 20 27.79 -15.24 -6.17
CA PRO A 20 28.00 -13.81 -6.04
C PRO A 20 27.23 -13.23 -4.84
N ILE A 21 27.88 -12.29 -4.15
CA ILE A 21 27.24 -11.44 -3.12
C ILE A 21 26.84 -10.11 -3.78
N SER A 22 25.62 -9.67 -3.52
CA SER A 22 25.11 -8.37 -3.97
C SER A 22 24.30 -7.74 -2.85
N ASP A 23 24.66 -6.53 -2.45
CA ASP A 23 23.97 -5.79 -1.37
C ASP A 23 23.85 -6.62 -0.07
N GLY A 24 24.94 -7.31 0.31
CA GLY A 24 24.95 -8.18 1.50
C GLY A 24 24.06 -9.42 1.41
N THR A 25 23.58 -9.77 0.21
CA THR A 25 22.70 -10.92 -0.03
C THR A 25 23.23 -11.85 -1.11
N ILE A 26 22.75 -13.10 -1.12
CA ILE A 26 22.94 -14.06 -2.20
C ILE A 26 21.59 -14.34 -2.88
N ARG A 27 21.60 -14.58 -4.18
CA ARG A 27 20.40 -15.05 -4.89
C ARG A 27 20.15 -16.51 -4.58
N THR A 28 19.04 -16.82 -3.92
CA THR A 28 18.68 -18.21 -3.56
C THR A 28 18.61 -19.14 -4.78
N MET A 29 18.28 -18.60 -5.97
CA MET A 29 18.29 -19.35 -7.22
C MET A 29 19.69 -19.84 -7.64
N ASP A 30 20.77 -19.25 -7.15
CA ASP A 30 22.13 -19.74 -7.44
C ASP A 30 22.41 -21.05 -6.70
N LEU A 31 21.75 -21.32 -5.58
CA LEU A 31 21.83 -22.60 -4.87
C LEU A 31 21.25 -23.77 -5.70
N ARG A 32 20.36 -23.49 -6.65
CA ARG A 32 19.76 -24.50 -7.54
C ARG A 32 20.77 -25.17 -8.46
N LYS A 33 21.97 -24.57 -8.64
CA LYS A 33 23.10 -25.15 -9.41
C LYS A 33 23.79 -26.29 -8.66
N ILE A 34 23.61 -26.35 -7.35
CA ILE A 34 24.23 -27.35 -6.47
C ILE A 34 23.38 -28.63 -6.53
N LYS A 35 23.87 -29.63 -7.25
CA LYS A 35 23.15 -30.87 -7.56
C LYS A 35 24.08 -32.09 -7.39
N VAL A 36 23.49 -33.20 -6.98
CA VAL A 36 24.20 -34.50 -6.92
C VAL A 36 24.17 -35.25 -8.26
N SER A 37 23.10 -35.04 -9.06
CA SER A 37 22.92 -35.61 -10.41
C SER A 37 22.22 -34.62 -11.32
N ASP A 38 22.12 -34.90 -12.62
CA ASP A 38 21.43 -34.05 -13.58
C ASP A 38 19.91 -33.98 -13.35
N ASP A 39 19.33 -35.07 -12.83
CA ASP A 39 17.92 -35.17 -12.48
C ASP A 39 17.55 -34.51 -11.14
N ASP A 40 18.58 -34.12 -10.36
CA ASP A 40 18.38 -33.44 -9.08
C ASP A 40 17.85 -32.02 -9.30
N PHE A 41 16.80 -31.65 -8.53
CA PHE A 41 16.22 -30.32 -8.55
C PHE A 41 17.20 -29.21 -8.11
N GLY A 42 18.21 -29.57 -7.29
CA GLY A 42 19.19 -28.68 -6.69
C GLY A 42 18.71 -28.11 -5.33
N LEU A 43 19.64 -27.47 -4.62
CA LEU A 43 19.36 -26.96 -3.27
C LEU A 43 18.38 -25.81 -3.29
N MET A 44 17.56 -25.78 -2.25
CA MET A 44 16.62 -24.68 -1.92
C MET A 44 17.01 -24.04 -0.59
N GLY A 45 16.73 -22.75 -0.42
CA GLY A 45 16.76 -22.11 0.88
C GLY A 45 15.56 -22.57 1.71
N TYR A 46 15.77 -22.86 2.99
CA TYR A 46 14.73 -23.18 3.95
C TYR A 46 14.71 -22.11 5.04
N ASP A 47 13.73 -21.21 4.98
CA ASP A 47 13.52 -20.12 5.94
C ASP A 47 12.01 -19.98 6.22
N PRO A 48 11.40 -20.87 7.02
CA PRO A 48 9.95 -20.96 7.20
C PRO A 48 9.33 -19.70 7.83
N ALA A 49 10.12 -18.94 8.58
CA ALA A 49 9.66 -17.73 9.25
C ALA A 49 10.06 -16.44 8.51
N PHE A 50 10.71 -16.55 7.36
CA PHE A 50 11.25 -15.41 6.58
C PHE A 50 12.14 -14.47 7.39
N THR A 51 12.84 -14.99 8.41
CA THR A 51 13.65 -14.21 9.33
C THR A 51 14.98 -13.77 8.74
N ASN A 52 15.45 -14.45 7.69
CA ASN A 52 16.69 -14.14 6.98
C ASN A 52 16.50 -14.10 5.46
N THR A 53 15.33 -13.62 5.01
CA THR A 53 14.99 -13.57 3.58
C THR A 53 14.68 -12.15 3.15
N ALA A 54 15.55 -11.59 2.29
CA ALA A 54 15.26 -10.34 1.59
C ALA A 54 14.37 -10.63 0.37
N SER A 55 13.09 -10.28 0.42
CA SER A 55 12.12 -10.61 -0.62
C SER A 55 12.12 -9.63 -1.80
N CYS A 56 12.65 -8.41 -1.64
CA CYS A 56 12.79 -7.41 -2.69
C CYS A 56 13.81 -6.34 -2.35
N LYS A 57 14.16 -5.54 -3.37
CA LYS A 57 14.82 -4.24 -3.20
C LYS A 57 13.80 -3.13 -3.37
N SER A 58 13.84 -2.13 -2.50
CA SER A 58 13.00 -0.94 -2.59
C SER A 58 13.86 0.32 -2.57
N ARG A 59 13.35 1.37 -3.21
CA ARG A 59 13.91 2.73 -3.16
C ARG A 59 12.89 3.72 -2.60
N ILE A 60 11.86 3.23 -1.94
CA ILE A 60 10.76 4.09 -1.46
C ILE A 60 11.13 4.66 -0.10
N THR A 61 11.35 3.80 0.87
CA THR A 61 11.52 4.20 2.27
C THR A 61 12.84 3.73 2.82
N LEU A 62 13.49 4.57 3.61
CA LEU A 62 14.64 4.27 4.45
C LEU A 62 14.26 4.51 5.90
N ILE A 63 14.38 3.47 6.72
CA ILE A 63 14.19 3.54 8.18
C ILE A 63 15.49 3.12 8.86
N ASP A 64 16.01 3.96 9.76
CA ASP A 64 17.09 3.63 10.68
C ASP A 64 16.58 3.96 12.11
N GLY A 65 16.03 2.94 12.76
CA GLY A 65 15.40 3.09 14.08
C GLY A 65 16.39 3.49 15.17
N ASP A 66 17.66 3.06 15.05
CA ASP A 66 18.71 3.39 16.03
C ASP A 66 19.08 4.88 15.98
N LYS A 67 19.03 5.46 14.78
CA LYS A 67 19.32 6.89 14.58
C LYS A 67 18.08 7.76 14.52
N GLY A 68 16.86 7.18 14.57
CA GLY A 68 15.62 7.92 14.44
C GLY A 68 15.45 8.56 13.05
N ILE A 69 15.91 7.90 11.99
CA ILE A 69 15.85 8.42 10.61
C ILE A 69 14.72 7.72 9.87
N LEU A 70 13.82 8.54 9.29
CA LEU A 70 12.82 8.10 8.30
C LEU A 70 12.91 9.00 7.07
N ARG A 71 12.98 8.38 5.89
CA ARG A 71 12.99 9.12 4.61
C ARG A 71 12.09 8.43 3.60
N TYR A 72 11.30 9.23 2.87
CA TYR A 72 10.57 8.77 1.68
C TYR A 72 11.25 9.30 0.43
N ARG A 73 11.68 8.39 -0.47
CA ARG A 73 12.41 8.74 -1.70
C ARG A 73 13.62 9.64 -1.48
N GLY A 74 14.23 9.57 -0.28
CA GLY A 74 15.36 10.40 0.11
C GLY A 74 15.00 11.69 0.86
N TYR A 75 13.74 12.12 0.85
CA TYR A 75 13.26 13.28 1.59
C TYR A 75 13.09 12.95 3.07
N PRO A 76 13.65 13.74 4.00
CA PRO A 76 13.44 13.56 5.43
C PRO A 76 11.97 13.72 5.81
N ILE A 77 11.50 12.85 6.71
CA ILE A 77 10.09 12.85 7.13
C ILE A 77 9.67 14.17 7.80
N GLU A 78 10.57 14.81 8.51
CA GLU A 78 10.33 16.09 9.19
C GLU A 78 9.97 17.18 8.17
N GLN A 79 10.68 17.24 7.05
CA GLN A 79 10.40 18.20 5.98
C GLN A 79 9.06 17.92 5.32
N LEU A 80 8.76 16.67 5.04
CA LEU A 80 7.48 16.28 4.44
C LEU A 80 6.31 16.56 5.39
N ALA A 81 6.46 16.24 6.68
CA ALA A 81 5.44 16.50 7.68
C ALA A 81 5.20 17.99 7.91
N GLU A 82 6.21 18.84 7.77
CA GLU A 82 6.10 20.28 8.00
C GLU A 82 5.57 21.03 6.76
N HIS A 83 6.03 20.66 5.56
CA HIS A 83 5.85 21.49 4.36
C HIS A 83 4.96 20.85 3.29
N SER A 84 4.64 19.57 3.38
CA SER A 84 3.81 18.87 2.37
C SER A 84 2.41 18.55 2.88
N ASN A 85 1.53 18.23 1.96
CA ASN A 85 0.25 17.58 2.23
C ASN A 85 0.32 16.08 1.88
N TYR A 86 -0.69 15.31 2.30
CA TYR A 86 -0.72 13.88 2.08
C TYR A 86 -0.70 13.49 0.59
N LEU A 87 -1.42 14.23 -0.27
CA LEU A 87 -1.47 13.91 -1.69
C LEU A 87 -0.12 14.16 -2.39
N GLU A 88 0.66 15.17 -1.96
CA GLU A 88 2.03 15.38 -2.43
C GLU A 88 2.94 14.21 -2.05
N VAL A 89 2.84 13.74 -0.80
CA VAL A 89 3.62 12.60 -0.32
C VAL A 89 3.20 11.30 -1.00
N ALA A 90 1.90 11.08 -1.21
CA ALA A 90 1.41 9.94 -1.98
C ALA A 90 1.94 9.96 -3.42
N TYR A 91 1.96 11.12 -4.05
CA TYR A 91 2.57 11.29 -5.38
C TYR A 91 4.07 10.97 -5.36
N LEU A 92 4.81 11.51 -4.39
CA LEU A 92 6.24 11.26 -4.20
C LEU A 92 6.55 9.76 -4.10
N ILE A 93 5.81 9.05 -3.24
CA ILE A 93 6.00 7.61 -3.02
C ILE A 93 5.80 6.83 -4.32
N LEU A 94 4.76 7.15 -5.08
CA LEU A 94 4.40 6.46 -6.31
C LEU A 94 5.32 6.79 -7.48
N ASN A 95 5.68 8.07 -7.65
CA ASN A 95 6.38 8.56 -8.84
C ASN A 95 7.89 8.78 -8.63
N GLY A 96 8.37 8.88 -7.38
CA GLY A 96 9.79 9.00 -7.04
C GLY A 96 10.30 10.39 -6.74
N GLU A 97 9.57 11.43 -7.17
CA GLU A 97 9.87 12.85 -6.95
C GLU A 97 8.62 13.61 -6.52
N LEU A 98 8.80 14.73 -5.83
CA LEU A 98 7.69 15.62 -5.49
C LEU A 98 7.05 16.20 -6.77
N PRO A 99 5.73 16.38 -6.79
CA PRO A 99 5.06 16.94 -7.94
C PRO A 99 5.40 18.44 -8.11
N ASN A 100 5.50 18.89 -9.34
CA ASN A 100 5.37 20.31 -9.62
C ASN A 100 3.90 20.75 -9.52
N GLU A 101 3.63 22.04 -9.64
CA GLU A 101 2.29 22.62 -9.45
C GLU A 101 1.23 22.00 -10.43
N GLU A 102 1.60 21.83 -11.68
CA GLU A 102 0.72 21.23 -12.70
C GLU A 102 0.42 19.75 -12.40
N GLN A 103 1.45 18.99 -12.05
CA GLN A 103 1.33 17.58 -11.69
C GLN A 103 0.48 17.39 -10.41
N LEU A 104 0.67 18.26 -9.40
CA LEU A 104 -0.13 18.21 -8.18
C LEU A 104 -1.59 18.51 -8.47
N LYS A 105 -1.86 19.50 -9.31
CA LYS A 105 -3.23 19.86 -9.71
C LYS A 105 -3.92 18.71 -10.44
N ASP A 106 -3.24 18.10 -11.41
CA ASP A 106 -3.75 16.94 -12.15
C ASP A 106 -4.00 15.75 -11.23
N TRP A 107 -3.02 15.42 -10.38
CA TRP A 107 -3.12 14.35 -9.38
C TRP A 107 -4.29 14.55 -8.42
N THR A 108 -4.39 15.75 -7.84
CA THR A 108 -5.48 16.10 -6.92
C THR A 108 -6.84 16.02 -7.60
N TRP A 109 -6.93 16.52 -8.83
CA TRP A 109 -8.16 16.44 -9.63
C TRP A 109 -8.60 14.99 -9.83
N HIS A 110 -7.67 14.12 -10.21
CA HIS A 110 -7.98 12.70 -10.39
C HIS A 110 -8.44 12.03 -9.10
N ILE A 111 -7.81 12.31 -7.95
CA ILE A 111 -8.22 11.74 -6.68
C ILE A 111 -9.62 12.24 -6.28
N THR A 112 -9.85 13.55 -6.33
CA THR A 112 -11.14 14.13 -5.93
C THR A 112 -12.29 13.69 -6.83
N HIS A 113 -12.05 13.41 -8.11
CA HIS A 113 -13.08 12.94 -9.06
C HIS A 113 -13.34 11.42 -8.99
N HIS A 114 -12.66 10.69 -8.10
CA HIS A 114 -12.88 9.25 -7.90
C HIS A 114 -13.35 8.88 -6.49
N THR A 115 -13.74 9.84 -5.66
CA THR A 115 -14.15 9.64 -4.27
C THR A 115 -15.47 8.88 -4.12
N PHE A 116 -16.41 9.04 -5.05
CA PHE A 116 -17.70 8.35 -5.01
C PHE A 116 -17.55 6.83 -5.18
N VAL A 117 -18.30 6.09 -4.39
CA VAL A 117 -18.51 4.66 -4.56
C VAL A 117 -19.88 4.39 -5.17
N HIS A 118 -20.04 3.26 -5.85
CA HIS A 118 -21.34 2.87 -6.39
C HIS A 118 -22.37 2.70 -5.25
N GLU A 119 -23.63 3.11 -5.46
CA GLU A 119 -24.69 3.06 -4.44
C GLU A 119 -24.91 1.66 -3.84
N ASN A 120 -24.70 0.61 -4.62
CA ASN A 120 -24.79 -0.76 -4.10
C ASN A 120 -23.71 -1.09 -3.07
N ILE A 121 -22.61 -0.34 -3.01
CA ILE A 121 -21.61 -0.46 -1.94
C ILE A 121 -22.23 -0.12 -0.58
N LYS A 122 -23.09 0.88 -0.51
CA LYS A 122 -23.82 1.19 0.74
C LYS A 122 -24.68 0.00 1.18
N LYS A 123 -25.41 -0.63 0.26
CA LYS A 123 -26.19 -1.84 0.56
C LYS A 123 -25.31 -3.00 1.02
N PHE A 124 -24.11 -3.12 0.48
CA PHE A 124 -23.15 -4.11 0.93
C PHE A 124 -22.69 -3.83 2.35
N VAL A 125 -22.35 -2.56 2.65
CA VAL A 125 -21.96 -2.13 4.01
C VAL A 125 -23.12 -2.29 5.00
N ASP A 126 -24.37 -1.99 4.59
CA ASP A 126 -25.57 -2.17 5.42
C ASP A 126 -25.84 -3.64 5.79
N GLY A 127 -25.27 -4.59 5.05
CA GLY A 127 -25.35 -6.01 5.34
C GLY A 127 -24.43 -6.50 6.46
N PHE A 128 -23.49 -5.69 6.92
CA PHE A 128 -22.66 -6.04 8.07
C PHE A 128 -23.44 -5.92 9.38
N HIS A 129 -23.03 -6.70 10.38
CA HIS A 129 -23.58 -6.55 11.72
C HIS A 129 -23.29 -5.15 12.29
N TYR A 130 -24.20 -4.60 13.09
CA TYR A 130 -24.13 -3.20 13.58
C TYR A 130 -22.85 -2.92 14.40
N ASP A 131 -22.26 -3.92 15.06
CA ASP A 131 -21.02 -3.80 15.84
C ASP A 131 -19.79 -4.39 15.12
N ALA A 132 -19.90 -4.68 13.83
CA ALA A 132 -18.79 -5.20 13.06
C ALA A 132 -17.56 -4.29 13.16
N HIS A 133 -16.38 -4.90 13.25
CA HIS A 133 -15.14 -4.14 13.31
C HIS A 133 -14.88 -3.39 12.00
N PRO A 134 -14.55 -2.08 12.02
CA PRO A 134 -14.39 -1.28 10.80
C PRO A 134 -13.36 -1.84 9.82
N MET A 135 -12.29 -2.48 10.31
CA MET A 135 -11.30 -3.14 9.43
C MET A 135 -11.89 -4.33 8.68
N GLY A 136 -12.70 -5.15 9.33
CA GLY A 136 -13.40 -6.26 8.64
C GLY A 136 -14.33 -5.75 7.56
N MET A 137 -15.06 -4.66 7.84
CA MET A 137 -15.92 -3.98 6.87
C MET A 137 -15.10 -3.41 5.71
N LEU A 138 -13.97 -2.74 6.00
CA LEU A 138 -13.06 -2.20 4.98
C LEU A 138 -12.53 -3.29 4.06
N ILE A 139 -12.01 -4.39 4.61
CA ILE A 139 -11.47 -5.53 3.85
C ILE A 139 -12.54 -6.10 2.91
N GLY A 140 -13.71 -6.43 3.44
CA GLY A 140 -14.80 -6.99 2.66
C GLY A 140 -15.27 -6.05 1.55
N THR A 141 -15.39 -4.76 1.86
CA THR A 141 -15.90 -3.75 0.91
C THR A 141 -14.88 -3.44 -0.17
N VAL A 142 -13.57 -3.33 0.16
CA VAL A 142 -12.51 -3.14 -0.84
C VAL A 142 -12.44 -4.35 -1.78
N GLY A 143 -12.54 -5.58 -1.26
CA GLY A 143 -12.62 -6.78 -2.08
C GLY A 143 -13.83 -6.78 -3.02
N ALA A 144 -15.00 -6.35 -2.53
CA ALA A 144 -16.21 -6.22 -3.33
C ALA A 144 -16.08 -5.23 -4.50
N LEU A 145 -15.22 -4.18 -4.39
CA LEU A 145 -14.98 -3.23 -5.48
C LEU A 145 -14.48 -3.90 -6.76
N SER A 146 -13.80 -5.05 -6.67
CA SER A 146 -13.34 -5.81 -7.84
C SER A 146 -14.46 -6.13 -8.83
N THR A 147 -15.67 -6.32 -8.32
CA THR A 147 -16.87 -6.65 -9.12
C THR A 147 -17.48 -5.43 -9.81
N PHE A 148 -17.16 -4.21 -9.36
CA PHE A 148 -17.64 -2.96 -9.94
C PHE A 148 -16.71 -2.39 -11.01
N TYR A 149 -15.47 -2.88 -11.09
CA TYR A 149 -14.44 -2.38 -12.01
C TYR A 149 -13.81 -3.53 -12.81
N PRO A 150 -14.53 -4.13 -13.77
CA PRO A 150 -14.02 -5.26 -14.56
C PRO A 150 -12.78 -4.90 -15.38
N ASP A 151 -12.59 -3.62 -15.73
CA ASP A 151 -11.40 -3.07 -16.39
C ASP A 151 -10.12 -3.19 -15.54
N ALA A 152 -10.26 -3.33 -14.23
CA ALA A 152 -9.14 -3.47 -13.30
C ALA A 152 -8.31 -4.76 -13.49
N LYS A 153 -8.85 -5.76 -14.21
CA LYS A 153 -8.12 -6.99 -14.55
C LYS A 153 -7.02 -6.76 -15.57
N ASN A 154 -7.05 -5.64 -16.31
CA ASN A 154 -6.00 -5.29 -17.28
C ASN A 154 -4.78 -4.67 -16.57
N ILE A 155 -4.13 -5.45 -15.71
CA ILE A 155 -3.02 -4.99 -14.86
C ILE A 155 -1.73 -4.70 -15.63
N PHE A 156 -1.59 -5.17 -16.85
CA PHE A 156 -0.40 -4.93 -17.68
C PHE A 156 -0.47 -3.60 -18.44
N ASP A 157 -1.66 -3.03 -18.59
CA ASP A 157 -1.83 -1.71 -19.19
C ASP A 157 -1.50 -0.60 -18.17
N ALA A 158 -0.62 0.32 -18.54
CA ALA A 158 -0.13 1.38 -17.65
C ALA A 158 -1.23 2.38 -17.27
N GLU A 159 -2.08 2.75 -18.24
CA GLU A 159 -3.18 3.69 -18.01
C GLU A 159 -4.27 3.07 -17.13
N SER A 160 -4.56 1.77 -17.34
CA SER A 160 -5.46 1.04 -16.46
C SER A 160 -4.92 1.02 -15.02
N ARG A 161 -3.64 0.68 -14.81
CA ARG A 161 -3.03 0.70 -13.48
C ARG A 161 -3.13 2.08 -12.81
N LYS A 162 -2.78 3.14 -13.54
CA LYS A 162 -2.84 4.52 -13.04
C LYS A 162 -4.26 4.88 -12.60
N LYS A 163 -5.26 4.53 -13.40
CA LYS A 163 -6.67 4.74 -13.08
C LYS A 163 -7.11 3.97 -11.81
N GLN A 164 -6.63 2.73 -11.63
CA GLN A 164 -6.95 1.98 -10.41
C GLN A 164 -6.29 2.58 -9.16
N ILE A 165 -5.08 3.14 -9.29
CA ILE A 165 -4.42 3.86 -8.19
C ILE A 165 -5.27 5.05 -7.76
N TYR A 166 -5.74 5.87 -8.68
CA TYR A 166 -6.65 6.98 -8.38
C TYR A 166 -7.91 6.52 -7.66
N ARG A 167 -8.58 5.49 -8.19
CA ARG A 167 -9.79 4.92 -7.61
C ARG A 167 -9.57 4.39 -6.21
N LEU A 168 -8.50 3.62 -5.98
CA LEU A 168 -8.19 3.03 -4.68
C LEU A 168 -7.86 4.10 -3.64
N THR A 169 -6.97 5.04 -3.97
CA THR A 169 -6.60 6.12 -3.06
C THR A 169 -7.81 6.93 -2.62
N ALA A 170 -8.70 7.26 -3.57
CA ALA A 170 -9.89 8.06 -3.27
C ALA A 170 -10.97 7.28 -2.50
N LYS A 171 -11.27 6.05 -2.94
CA LYS A 171 -12.44 5.29 -2.42
C LYS A 171 -12.19 4.64 -1.07
N VAL A 172 -10.94 4.32 -0.74
CA VAL A 172 -10.61 3.74 0.58
C VAL A 172 -11.00 4.70 1.71
N ALA A 173 -10.76 6.01 1.54
CA ALA A 173 -11.20 7.03 2.50
C ALA A 173 -12.73 7.05 2.66
N THR A 174 -13.47 7.00 1.56
CA THR A 174 -14.94 6.96 1.58
C THR A 174 -15.47 5.69 2.25
N ILE A 175 -14.89 4.54 1.95
CA ILE A 175 -15.29 3.26 2.55
C ILE A 175 -14.99 3.24 4.05
N ALA A 176 -13.84 3.75 4.47
CA ALA A 176 -13.48 3.86 5.87
C ALA A 176 -14.46 4.74 6.66
N ALA A 177 -14.84 5.89 6.07
CA ALA A 177 -15.85 6.76 6.67
C ALA A 177 -17.22 6.09 6.73
N TYR A 178 -17.63 5.34 5.71
CA TYR A 178 -18.89 4.59 5.71
C TYR A 178 -18.89 3.50 6.78
N ALA A 179 -17.79 2.76 6.94
CA ALA A 179 -17.65 1.76 7.99
C ALA A 179 -17.82 2.37 9.39
N TYR A 180 -17.21 3.53 9.63
CA TYR A 180 -17.39 4.27 10.89
C TYR A 180 -18.86 4.67 11.10
N ARG A 181 -19.48 5.28 10.11
CA ARG A 181 -20.89 5.78 10.23
C ARG A 181 -21.89 4.64 10.39
N HIS A 182 -21.68 3.51 9.71
CA HIS A 182 -22.49 2.31 9.89
C HIS A 182 -22.46 1.86 11.36
N ARG A 183 -21.26 1.71 11.92
CA ARG A 183 -21.10 1.31 13.33
C ARG A 183 -21.72 2.28 14.31
N MET A 184 -21.71 3.59 14.00
CA MET A 184 -22.31 4.64 14.82
C MET A 184 -23.82 4.77 14.62
N GLY A 185 -24.42 4.04 13.68
CA GLY A 185 -25.84 4.18 13.32
C GLY A 185 -26.17 5.53 12.67
N LEU A 186 -25.19 6.15 12.00
CA LEU A 186 -25.34 7.48 11.37
C LEU A 186 -25.59 7.35 9.87
N PRO A 187 -26.34 8.29 9.26
CA PRO A 187 -26.49 8.34 7.80
C PRO A 187 -25.14 8.49 7.10
N TYR A 188 -24.95 7.86 5.94
CA TYR A 188 -23.75 8.08 5.13
C TYR A 188 -23.72 9.52 4.61
N VAL A 189 -22.53 10.11 4.61
CA VAL A 189 -22.25 11.43 4.06
C VAL A 189 -21.44 11.25 2.78
N TYR A 190 -21.92 11.86 1.70
CA TYR A 190 -21.19 11.87 0.44
C TYR A 190 -19.94 12.73 0.50
N PRO A 191 -18.91 12.39 -0.29
CA PRO A 191 -17.75 13.25 -0.44
C PRO A 191 -18.11 14.66 -0.88
N ASP A 192 -17.44 15.65 -0.31
CA ASP A 192 -17.45 17.06 -0.73
C ASP A 192 -16.08 17.41 -1.30
N ASN A 193 -15.96 17.43 -2.62
CA ASN A 193 -14.68 17.61 -3.30
C ASN A 193 -14.21 19.08 -3.37
N ASP A 194 -14.97 20.02 -2.78
CA ASP A 194 -14.48 21.38 -2.52
C ASP A 194 -13.51 21.44 -1.34
N LEU A 195 -13.46 20.38 -0.53
CA LEU A 195 -12.56 20.25 0.61
C LEU A 195 -11.23 19.58 0.20
N SER A 196 -10.20 19.77 1.02
CA SER A 196 -8.97 18.98 0.91
C SER A 196 -9.26 17.49 1.07
N PHE A 197 -8.31 16.62 0.71
CA PHE A 197 -8.47 15.17 0.90
C PHE A 197 -8.77 14.81 2.36
N THR A 198 -8.02 15.38 3.30
CA THR A 198 -8.18 15.14 4.73
C THR A 198 -9.44 15.81 5.28
N GLY A 199 -9.71 17.05 4.86
CA GLY A 199 -10.94 17.76 5.22
C GLY A 199 -12.19 17.02 4.73
N ASN A 200 -12.16 16.44 3.53
CA ASN A 200 -13.24 15.63 3.01
C ASN A 200 -13.44 14.33 3.80
N PHE A 201 -12.35 13.69 4.24
CA PHE A 201 -12.44 12.52 5.10
C PHE A 201 -13.13 12.88 6.44
N LEU A 202 -12.74 14.00 7.08
CA LEU A 202 -13.40 14.51 8.29
C LEU A 202 -14.88 14.85 8.04
N ASN A 203 -15.19 15.45 6.90
CA ASN A 203 -16.57 15.70 6.49
C ASN A 203 -17.40 14.42 6.44
N MET A 204 -16.90 13.41 5.73
CA MET A 204 -17.60 12.13 5.60
C MET A 204 -17.79 11.42 6.95
N MET A 205 -16.83 11.56 7.87
CA MET A 205 -16.92 10.94 9.19
C MET A 205 -17.85 11.70 10.15
N PHE A 206 -17.76 13.03 10.22
CA PHE A 206 -18.26 13.80 11.36
C PHE A 206 -19.36 14.81 11.04
N LYS A 207 -19.64 15.10 9.76
CA LYS A 207 -20.77 15.98 9.41
C LYS A 207 -22.08 15.44 10.00
N THR A 208 -22.86 16.31 10.62
CA THR A 208 -24.17 16.00 11.20
C THR A 208 -25.30 16.65 10.40
N THR A 209 -25.82 17.79 10.88
CA THR A 209 -26.99 18.47 10.31
C THR A 209 -26.65 19.78 9.61
N GLU A 210 -25.43 20.22 9.69
CA GLU A 210 -24.93 21.41 9.01
C GLU A 210 -25.02 21.28 7.47
N LEU A 211 -25.41 22.36 6.80
CA LEU A 211 -25.53 22.40 5.34
C LEU A 211 -24.12 22.20 4.69
N LYS A 212 -23.11 22.91 5.20
CA LYS A 212 -21.74 22.81 4.75
C LYS A 212 -20.83 22.52 5.95
N TYR A 213 -20.07 21.42 5.88
CA TYR A 213 -19.09 21.07 6.89
C TYR A 213 -17.87 21.99 6.78
N GLN A 214 -17.37 22.45 7.90
CA GLN A 214 -16.13 23.21 7.99
C GLN A 214 -15.16 22.44 8.88
N PRO A 215 -14.12 21.81 8.30
CA PRO A 215 -13.11 21.11 9.08
C PRO A 215 -12.43 22.06 10.05
N ASN A 216 -12.20 21.59 11.27
CA ASN A 216 -11.34 22.32 12.19
C ASN A 216 -9.90 22.26 11.66
N PRO A 217 -9.25 23.41 11.36
CA PRO A 217 -7.96 23.42 10.69
C PRO A 217 -6.83 22.76 11.50
N ILE A 218 -6.94 22.75 12.84
CA ILE A 218 -5.98 22.08 13.70
C ILE A 218 -6.11 20.56 13.58
N LEU A 219 -7.34 20.04 13.61
CA LEU A 219 -7.60 18.60 13.48
C LEU A 219 -7.30 18.12 12.06
N GLU A 220 -7.63 18.93 11.05
CA GLU A 220 -7.31 18.64 9.65
C GLU A 220 -5.80 18.50 9.47
N ARG A 221 -5.02 19.49 9.95
CA ARG A 221 -3.56 19.43 9.87
C ARG A 221 -2.96 18.27 10.67
N ALA A 222 -3.46 18.01 11.86
CA ALA A 222 -2.99 16.89 12.68
C ALA A 222 -3.21 15.54 11.95
N LEU A 223 -4.39 15.34 11.34
CA LEU A 223 -4.69 14.13 10.58
C LEU A 223 -3.85 14.04 9.30
N GLU A 224 -3.62 15.16 8.62
CA GLU A 224 -2.74 15.27 7.46
C GLU A 224 -1.33 14.75 7.79
N VAL A 225 -0.76 15.23 8.88
CA VAL A 225 0.57 14.80 9.36
C VAL A 225 0.56 13.30 9.70
N LEU A 226 -0.49 12.81 10.35
CA LEU A 226 -0.62 11.37 10.64
C LEU A 226 -0.66 10.53 9.36
N PHE A 227 -1.36 10.96 8.32
CA PHE A 227 -1.37 10.26 7.03
C PHE A 227 0.01 10.27 6.36
N ILE A 228 0.75 11.38 6.45
CA ILE A 228 2.12 11.47 5.93
C ILE A 228 3.04 10.50 6.67
N LEU A 229 3.01 10.51 8.02
CA LEU A 229 3.85 9.64 8.84
C LEU A 229 3.57 8.14 8.64
N HIS A 230 2.35 7.78 8.21
CA HIS A 230 1.92 6.41 8.00
C HIS A 230 1.81 6.03 6.50
N ALA A 231 2.31 6.87 5.60
CA ALA A 231 2.14 6.65 4.17
C ALA A 231 2.88 5.40 3.64
N ASP A 232 4.03 5.05 4.23
CA ASP A 232 4.76 3.82 3.94
C ASP A 232 5.57 3.33 5.14
N HIS A 233 5.65 2.03 5.32
CA HIS A 233 6.39 1.35 6.39
C HIS A 233 7.32 0.26 5.82
N GLU A 234 8.00 0.52 4.71
CA GLU A 234 8.91 -0.43 4.04
C GLU A 234 8.23 -1.75 3.62
N GLN A 235 8.91 -2.89 3.85
CA GLN A 235 8.39 -4.23 3.63
C GLN A 235 7.60 -4.74 4.84
N ASN A 236 6.63 -3.96 5.29
CA ASN A 236 5.70 -4.38 6.32
C ASN A 236 4.85 -5.60 5.87
N CYS A 237 4.09 -6.15 6.81
CA CYS A 237 3.26 -7.34 6.59
C CYS A 237 2.29 -7.17 5.41
N SER A 238 1.64 -6.01 5.28
CA SER A 238 0.69 -5.74 4.21
C SER A 238 1.34 -5.62 2.84
N THR A 239 2.50 -4.97 2.75
CA THR A 239 3.27 -4.86 1.50
C THR A 239 3.73 -6.24 1.03
N ASN A 240 4.22 -7.08 1.95
CA ASN A 240 4.65 -8.44 1.65
C ASN A 240 3.46 -9.30 1.19
N ALA A 241 2.32 -9.23 1.89
CA ALA A 241 1.10 -9.94 1.52
C ALA A 241 0.60 -9.48 0.14
N MET A 242 0.54 -8.17 -0.13
CA MET A 242 0.13 -7.64 -1.42
C MET A 242 1.02 -8.11 -2.57
N ARG A 243 2.33 -8.15 -2.37
CA ARG A 243 3.27 -8.67 -3.38
C ARG A 243 3.08 -10.17 -3.64
N GLY A 244 2.87 -10.96 -2.59
CA GLY A 244 2.55 -12.39 -2.70
C GLY A 244 1.27 -12.62 -3.49
N ILE A 245 0.18 -11.94 -3.13
CA ILE A 245 -1.11 -12.04 -3.80
C ILE A 245 -1.02 -11.51 -5.23
N GLY A 246 -0.38 -10.34 -5.42
CA GLY A 246 -0.20 -9.71 -6.73
C GLY A 246 0.61 -10.56 -7.73
N SER A 247 1.46 -11.49 -7.24
CA SER A 247 2.21 -12.40 -8.09
C SER A 247 1.34 -13.35 -8.92
N SER A 248 0.07 -13.53 -8.53
CA SER A 248 -0.93 -14.30 -9.30
C SER A 248 -1.64 -13.46 -10.37
N HIS A 249 -1.26 -12.21 -10.55
CA HIS A 249 -1.86 -11.26 -11.49
C HIS A 249 -3.35 -10.97 -11.22
N VAL A 250 -3.76 -11.05 -9.98
CA VAL A 250 -5.10 -10.67 -9.54
C VAL A 250 -5.32 -9.17 -9.72
N ASP A 251 -6.58 -8.75 -9.78
CA ASP A 251 -6.93 -7.34 -9.81
C ASP A 251 -6.48 -6.60 -8.53
N PRO A 252 -6.20 -5.29 -8.60
CA PRO A 252 -5.62 -4.55 -7.48
C PRO A 252 -6.55 -4.40 -6.27
N TYR A 253 -7.87 -4.49 -6.42
CA TYR A 253 -8.82 -4.43 -5.30
C TYR A 253 -8.72 -5.68 -4.44
N SER A 254 -8.69 -6.87 -5.07
CA SER A 254 -8.48 -8.14 -4.38
C SER A 254 -7.11 -8.19 -3.69
N ALA A 255 -6.05 -7.71 -4.36
CA ALA A 255 -4.72 -7.65 -3.77
C ALA A 255 -4.67 -6.72 -2.56
N LEU A 256 -5.30 -5.53 -2.65
CA LEU A 256 -5.36 -4.56 -1.54
C LEU A 256 -6.21 -5.08 -0.37
N ALA A 257 -7.31 -5.78 -0.64
CA ALA A 257 -8.10 -6.40 0.41
C ALA A 257 -7.28 -7.41 1.22
N GLY A 258 -6.48 -8.25 0.54
CA GLY A 258 -5.55 -9.17 1.20
C GLY A 258 -4.45 -8.46 1.99
N ALA A 259 -3.91 -7.36 1.46
CA ALA A 259 -2.96 -6.52 2.18
C ALA A 259 -3.57 -5.89 3.45
N ALA A 260 -4.79 -5.38 3.35
CA ALA A 260 -5.53 -4.85 4.47
C ALA A 260 -5.85 -5.93 5.53
N ALA A 261 -6.15 -7.17 5.09
CA ALA A 261 -6.34 -8.29 6.00
C ALA A 261 -5.09 -8.62 6.82
N ALA A 262 -3.90 -8.47 6.25
CA ALA A 262 -2.63 -8.66 6.96
C ALA A 262 -2.37 -7.60 8.06
N LEU A 263 -3.08 -6.48 8.04
CA LEU A 263 -3.02 -5.43 9.07
C LEU A 263 -4.11 -5.57 10.15
N TYR A 264 -5.01 -6.54 10.01
CA TYR A 264 -6.15 -6.72 10.91
C TYR A 264 -5.81 -7.62 12.11
N GLY A 265 -4.71 -8.35 12.03
CA GLY A 265 -4.25 -9.25 13.08
C GLY A 265 -3.71 -8.53 14.32
#